data_b1969dc895ac9a081c01b115695c9493
#
_entry.id   b1969dc895ac9a081c01b115695c9493
#
_cell.length_a   1.000
_cell.length_b   1.000
_cell.length_c   1.000
_cell.angle_alpha   90.00
_cell.angle_beta   90.00
_cell.angle_gamma   90.00
#
_symmetry.space_group_name_H-M   'P 1'
#
loop_
_entity.id
_entity.type
_entity.pdbx_description
1 polymer ?
#
loop_
_entity_poly.entity_id
_entity_poly.type
_entity_poly.pdbx_seq_one_letter_code
_entity_poly.pdbx_strand_id
1 'polypeptide(L)'
;ATKWKKFANSIRLRMAVRISDVDAAKAKTEAAAAISAGVFSSDADAAFLTQGEDKFAQNPIYYHKGSSVLHMSTAYKRLVEGIGGQAWPTAADREANKNITEVILTAKNAPAVVDPRAPIHFEPAGIIESPATPSMNGNWDGTDPGHVASGVGAAMDNGQFVSDFSKIGPWYYETIDRKYPLFKYSELCFLKAIAIQLGLTSGDAKTEYEAGVRSSMTELGVPESKIENYLASTSPNYYGTTAKYDDVTGTNNTPMDKILTQKYIAQFQECSFETWADHRQFHKPTLMPFANVSSSVFNMNPSDQANNTPNAYIKRIYYPSSEYTVNEANVKEAEKRMGGSNSIQNNLWWDVN
;
A
#
# COMPACT_ATOMS: atom_id res chain seq x y z
N ALA A 1 -1.18 -17.74 25.18
CA ALA A 1 -2.39 -18.28 24.53
C ALA A 1 -3.34 -17.18 24.06
N THR A 2 -3.65 -16.16 24.88
CA THR A 2 -4.65 -15.12 24.56
C THR A 2 -4.31 -14.30 23.30
N LYS A 3 -3.07 -13.83 23.16
CA LYS A 3 -2.63 -13.06 21.97
C LYS A 3 -2.73 -13.90 20.69
N TRP A 4 -2.37 -15.17 20.73
CA TRP A 4 -2.52 -16.09 19.59
C TRP A 4 -3.98 -16.28 19.19
N LYS A 5 -4.89 -16.37 20.16
CA LYS A 5 -6.33 -16.45 19.88
C LYS A 5 -6.83 -15.20 19.19
N LYS A 6 -6.48 -14.01 19.70
CA LYS A 6 -6.84 -12.74 19.07
C LYS A 6 -6.27 -12.62 17.65
N PHE A 7 -5.01 -13.02 17.45
CA PHE A 7 -4.38 -13.03 16.12
C PHE A 7 -5.13 -13.93 15.14
N ALA A 8 -5.42 -15.18 15.53
CA ALA A 8 -6.15 -16.12 14.69
C ALA A 8 -7.55 -15.60 14.33
N ASN A 9 -8.27 -14.99 15.27
CA ASN A 9 -9.58 -14.40 15.00
C ASN A 9 -9.47 -13.14 14.11
N SER A 10 -8.42 -12.35 14.24
CA SER A 10 -8.19 -11.20 13.37
C SER A 10 -7.92 -11.63 11.92
N ILE A 11 -7.16 -12.71 11.72
CA ILE A 11 -6.98 -13.34 10.39
C ILE A 11 -8.31 -13.93 9.89
N ARG A 12 -9.11 -14.56 10.76
CA ARG A 12 -10.43 -15.08 10.40
C ARG A 12 -11.35 -13.98 9.87
N LEU A 13 -11.32 -12.79 10.48
CA LEU A 13 -12.06 -11.63 9.98
C LEU A 13 -11.55 -11.19 8.60
N ARG A 14 -10.22 -11.14 8.37
CA ARG A 14 -9.63 -10.85 7.06
C ARG A 14 -10.14 -11.83 6.00
N MET A 15 -10.13 -13.12 6.31
CA MET A 15 -10.63 -14.16 5.40
C MET A 15 -12.13 -14.02 5.13
N ALA A 16 -12.94 -13.67 6.14
CA ALA A 16 -14.37 -13.42 5.97
C ALA A 16 -14.63 -12.24 5.02
N VAL A 17 -13.89 -11.14 5.18
CA VAL A 17 -13.97 -10.00 4.24
C VAL A 17 -13.58 -10.44 2.83
N ARG A 18 -12.54 -11.27 2.67
CA ARG A 18 -12.06 -11.72 1.35
C ARG A 18 -13.08 -12.54 0.58
N ILE A 19 -13.92 -13.33 1.23
CA ILE A 19 -14.90 -14.16 0.57
C ILE A 19 -16.30 -13.51 0.45
N SER A 20 -16.45 -12.24 0.84
CA SER A 20 -17.76 -11.59 0.93
C SER A 20 -18.51 -11.54 -0.38
N ASP A 21 -17.82 -11.42 -1.52
CA ASP A 21 -18.44 -11.28 -2.84
C ASP A 21 -18.84 -12.63 -3.44
N VAL A 22 -18.28 -13.74 -2.96
CA VAL A 22 -18.57 -15.10 -3.47
C VAL A 22 -19.42 -15.93 -2.51
N ASP A 23 -19.37 -15.65 -1.21
CA ASP A 23 -20.19 -16.32 -0.20
C ASP A 23 -20.50 -15.37 0.97
N ALA A 24 -21.41 -14.44 0.72
CA ALA A 24 -21.82 -13.43 1.70
C ALA A 24 -22.39 -14.03 3.00
N ALA A 25 -23.07 -15.17 2.91
CA ALA A 25 -23.67 -15.83 4.08
C ALA A 25 -22.58 -16.41 5.00
N LYS A 26 -21.60 -17.09 4.42
CA LYS A 26 -20.44 -17.60 5.15
C LYS A 26 -19.59 -16.44 5.68
N ALA A 27 -19.31 -15.44 4.87
CA ALA A 27 -18.56 -14.24 5.27
C ALA A 27 -19.19 -13.60 6.52
N LYS A 28 -20.49 -13.40 6.53
CA LYS A 28 -21.24 -12.85 7.68
C LYS A 28 -21.12 -13.72 8.93
N THR A 29 -21.27 -15.03 8.78
CA THR A 29 -21.16 -15.99 9.89
C THR A 29 -19.75 -15.97 10.49
N GLU A 30 -18.74 -16.01 9.63
CA GLU A 30 -17.32 -16.05 10.06
C GLU A 30 -16.86 -14.71 10.66
N ALA A 31 -17.29 -13.58 10.11
CA ALA A 31 -16.99 -12.26 10.65
C ALA A 31 -17.59 -12.08 12.06
N ALA A 32 -18.86 -12.42 12.24
CA ALA A 32 -19.54 -12.35 13.53
C ALA A 32 -18.84 -13.26 14.57
N ALA A 33 -18.53 -14.50 14.18
CA ALA A 33 -17.84 -15.45 15.05
C ALA A 33 -16.42 -14.99 15.43
N ALA A 34 -15.67 -14.40 14.49
CA ALA A 34 -14.32 -13.87 14.76
C ALA A 34 -14.37 -12.73 15.78
N ILE A 35 -15.27 -11.76 15.61
CA ILE A 35 -15.42 -10.63 16.51
C ILE A 35 -15.88 -11.08 17.89
N SER A 36 -16.87 -11.95 17.98
CA SER A 36 -17.37 -12.50 19.25
C SER A 36 -16.31 -13.29 20.02
N ALA A 37 -15.45 -14.04 19.31
CA ALA A 37 -14.36 -14.81 19.92
C ALA A 37 -13.18 -13.94 20.40
N GLY A 38 -13.13 -12.66 20.02
CA GLY A 38 -12.14 -11.67 20.41
C GLY A 38 -11.00 -11.54 19.37
N VAL A 39 -10.98 -10.40 18.70
CA VAL A 39 -9.92 -9.93 17.80
C VAL A 39 -8.95 -9.01 18.54
N PHE A 40 -7.94 -8.44 17.90
CA PHE A 40 -7.09 -7.40 18.50
C PHE A 40 -7.95 -6.26 19.08
N SER A 41 -7.48 -5.65 20.14
CA SER A 41 -8.18 -4.56 20.84
C SER A 41 -7.33 -3.30 20.98
N SER A 42 -6.05 -3.39 20.69
CA SER A 42 -5.11 -2.26 20.70
C SER A 42 -3.82 -2.62 19.97
N ASP A 43 -2.93 -1.64 19.79
CA ASP A 43 -1.59 -1.84 19.20
C ASP A 43 -0.74 -2.83 20.00
N ALA A 44 -0.99 -3.01 21.31
CA ALA A 44 -0.31 -3.99 22.15
C ALA A 44 -0.60 -5.45 21.77
N ASP A 45 -1.65 -5.70 21.01
CA ASP A 45 -2.00 -7.03 20.48
C ASP A 45 -1.33 -7.33 19.14
N ALA A 46 -0.80 -6.31 18.45
CA ALA A 46 -0.20 -6.45 17.12
C ALA A 46 0.85 -7.56 17.09
N ALA A 47 0.85 -8.33 16.00
CA ALA A 47 1.74 -9.48 15.81
C ALA A 47 2.93 -9.08 14.93
N PHE A 48 4.12 -9.27 15.46
CA PHE A 48 5.37 -8.96 14.78
C PHE A 48 6.30 -10.16 14.76
N LEU A 49 7.04 -10.32 13.67
CA LEU A 49 8.21 -11.15 13.60
C LEU A 49 9.42 -10.31 14.06
N THR A 50 10.08 -10.74 15.13
CA THR A 50 11.34 -10.11 15.53
C THR A 50 12.43 -10.55 14.57
N GLN A 51 13.02 -9.59 13.91
CA GLN A 51 14.20 -9.80 13.07
C GLN A 51 15.45 -9.74 13.96
N GLY A 52 16.50 -10.43 13.57
CA GLY A 52 17.74 -10.51 14.34
C GLY A 52 18.95 -10.08 13.49
N GLU A 53 20.12 -10.08 14.11
CA GLU A 53 21.37 -9.76 13.43
C GLU A 53 21.84 -10.89 12.48
N ASP A 54 21.24 -12.09 12.58
CA ASP A 54 21.50 -13.18 11.63
C ASP A 54 21.06 -12.76 10.23
N LYS A 55 21.95 -12.90 9.26
CA LYS A 55 21.72 -12.53 7.86
C LYS A 55 20.47 -13.12 7.20
N PHE A 56 19.92 -14.20 7.77
CA PHE A 56 18.65 -14.80 7.32
C PHE A 56 17.41 -14.24 8.01
N ALA A 57 17.59 -13.47 9.09
CA ALA A 57 16.53 -12.90 9.88
C ALA A 57 16.57 -11.36 9.92
N GLN A 58 17.42 -10.75 9.10
CA GLN A 58 17.58 -9.30 9.05
C GLN A 58 16.46 -8.64 8.25
N ASN A 59 16.23 -7.35 8.54
CA ASN A 59 15.33 -6.53 7.75
C ASN A 59 15.79 -6.51 6.27
N PRO A 60 15.02 -7.05 5.33
CA PRO A 60 15.43 -7.11 3.93
C PRO A 60 15.66 -5.72 3.31
N ILE A 61 14.96 -4.70 3.80
CA ILE A 61 15.10 -3.33 3.32
C ILE A 61 16.40 -2.68 3.81
N TYR A 62 16.96 -3.14 4.93
CA TYR A 62 18.21 -2.62 5.49
C TYR A 62 19.37 -2.64 4.48
N TYR A 63 19.46 -3.68 3.66
CA TYR A 63 20.48 -3.77 2.61
C TYR A 63 20.24 -2.86 1.42
N HIS A 64 19.05 -2.29 1.32
CA HIS A 64 18.66 -1.37 0.25
C HIS A 64 18.81 0.10 0.64
N LYS A 65 19.38 0.39 1.85
CA LYS A 65 19.67 1.76 2.24
C LYS A 65 20.64 2.41 1.26
N GLY A 66 20.27 3.58 0.77
CA GLY A 66 21.06 4.29 -0.23
C GLY A 66 21.02 3.67 -1.63
N SER A 67 20.25 2.60 -1.85
CA SER A 67 20.12 1.98 -3.16
C SER A 67 18.96 2.60 -3.96
N SER A 68 19.12 2.61 -5.28
CA SER A 68 18.13 3.11 -6.24
C SER A 68 17.05 2.10 -6.60
N VAL A 69 16.70 1.14 -5.73
CA VAL A 69 15.75 0.06 -6.06
C VAL A 69 14.35 0.25 -5.49
N LEU A 70 14.16 1.15 -4.51
CA LEU A 70 12.86 1.37 -3.87
C LEU A 70 12.49 2.85 -3.95
N HIS A 71 11.81 3.21 -5.02
CA HIS A 71 11.37 4.56 -5.30
C HIS A 71 9.86 4.73 -5.17
N MET A 72 9.45 5.97 -4.90
CA MET A 72 8.05 6.35 -4.89
C MET A 72 7.44 6.20 -6.29
N SER A 73 6.23 5.66 -6.37
CA SER A 73 5.44 5.70 -7.59
C SER A 73 4.56 6.94 -7.64
N THR A 74 4.28 7.45 -8.85
CA THR A 74 3.30 8.52 -9.05
C THR A 74 1.92 8.13 -8.53
N ALA A 75 1.56 6.85 -8.60
CA ALA A 75 0.31 6.35 -8.04
C ALA A 75 0.22 6.60 -6.52
N TYR A 76 1.30 6.31 -5.77
CA TYR A 76 1.37 6.58 -4.35
C TYR A 76 1.41 8.09 -4.06
N LYS A 77 2.24 8.85 -4.77
CA LYS A 77 2.34 10.31 -4.66
C LYS A 77 0.95 10.96 -4.74
N ARG A 78 0.16 10.58 -5.76
CA ARG A 78 -1.20 11.07 -5.97
C ARG A 78 -2.20 10.70 -4.86
N LEU A 79 -1.96 9.59 -4.15
CA LEU A 79 -2.79 9.21 -3.00
C LEU A 79 -2.55 10.10 -1.78
N VAL A 80 -1.30 10.53 -1.56
CA VAL A 80 -0.88 11.18 -0.32
C VAL A 80 -0.77 12.70 -0.41
N GLU A 81 -0.67 13.26 -1.61
CA GLU A 81 -0.66 14.72 -1.81
C GLU A 81 -2.09 15.29 -1.75
N GLY A 82 -2.25 16.38 -1.04
CA GLY A 82 -3.52 17.10 -0.86
C GLY A 82 -4.38 16.58 0.28
N ILE A 83 -4.36 15.28 0.58
CA ILE A 83 -5.24 14.69 1.59
C ILE A 83 -4.88 15.13 3.01
N GLY A 84 -5.90 15.41 3.80
CA GLY A 84 -5.77 15.67 5.25
C GLY A 84 -5.33 17.08 5.62
N GLY A 85 -5.09 17.97 4.65
CA GLY A 85 -4.87 19.38 4.91
C GLY A 85 -3.60 19.74 5.70
N GLN A 86 -2.64 18.81 5.86
CA GLN A 86 -1.41 19.04 6.60
C GLN A 86 -0.32 19.65 5.70
N ALA A 87 0.33 20.70 6.17
CA ALA A 87 1.46 21.30 5.45
C ALA A 87 2.67 20.34 5.44
N TRP A 88 3.55 20.54 4.44
CA TRP A 88 4.85 19.88 4.41
C TRP A 88 5.62 20.12 5.73
N PRO A 89 6.33 19.10 6.27
CA PRO A 89 7.02 19.20 7.56
C PRO A 89 8.00 20.36 7.65
N THR A 90 8.06 20.95 8.84
CA THR A 90 8.97 22.03 9.22
C THR A 90 10.04 21.54 10.20
N ALA A 91 11.01 22.40 10.53
CA ALA A 91 12.00 22.10 11.58
C ALA A 91 11.32 21.82 12.94
N ALA A 92 10.23 22.52 13.28
CA ALA A 92 9.47 22.27 14.50
C ALA A 92 8.81 20.87 14.49
N ASP A 93 8.33 20.42 13.34
CA ASP A 93 7.78 19.07 13.19
C ASP A 93 8.85 18.00 13.39
N ARG A 94 10.07 18.22 12.92
CA ARG A 94 11.21 17.33 13.14
C ARG A 94 11.61 17.25 14.62
N GLU A 95 11.55 18.37 15.35
CA GLU A 95 11.80 18.33 16.79
C GLU A 95 10.74 17.52 17.53
N ALA A 96 9.50 17.57 17.10
CA ALA A 96 8.39 16.80 17.68
C ALA A 96 8.39 15.32 17.24
N ASN A 97 8.87 15.02 16.03
CA ASN A 97 8.90 13.67 15.48
C ASN A 97 10.25 13.37 14.81
N LYS A 98 11.09 12.59 15.49
CA LYS A 98 12.46 12.26 15.02
C LYS A 98 12.49 11.33 13.79
N ASN A 99 11.37 10.79 13.36
CA ASN A 99 11.25 10.06 12.11
C ASN A 99 11.27 11.01 10.88
N ILE A 100 11.09 12.32 11.09
CA ILE A 100 11.26 13.35 10.06
C ILE A 100 12.74 13.73 10.02
N THR A 101 13.42 13.41 8.91
CA THR A 101 14.85 13.69 8.74
C THR A 101 15.13 15.11 8.24
N GLU A 102 16.38 15.58 8.35
CA GLU A 102 16.80 16.88 7.77
C GLU A 102 16.60 16.92 6.26
N VAL A 103 16.85 15.82 5.57
CA VAL A 103 16.68 15.71 4.10
C VAL A 103 15.25 16.01 3.68
N ILE A 104 14.26 15.60 4.47
CA ILE A 104 12.83 15.88 4.20
C ILE A 104 12.58 17.40 4.15
N LEU A 105 13.22 18.18 5.05
CA LEU A 105 13.04 19.62 5.12
C LEU A 105 13.61 20.37 3.91
N THR A 106 14.56 19.75 3.19
CA THR A 106 15.22 20.33 2.02
C THR A 106 14.56 19.96 0.70
N ALA A 107 13.41 19.27 0.74
CA ALA A 107 12.71 18.82 -0.45
C ALA A 107 12.41 19.95 -1.42
N LYS A 108 12.87 19.83 -2.64
CA LYS A 108 12.41 20.64 -3.77
C LYS A 108 11.08 20.05 -4.26
N ASN A 109 10.21 20.88 -4.83
CA ASN A 109 8.88 20.49 -5.30
C ASN A 109 8.01 19.83 -4.20
N ALA A 110 8.28 20.13 -2.92
CA ALA A 110 7.44 19.68 -1.82
C ALA A 110 6.02 20.18 -2.04
N PRO A 111 4.99 19.33 -1.90
CA PRO A 111 3.61 19.77 -2.03
C PRO A 111 3.23 20.68 -0.87
N ALA A 112 2.31 21.61 -1.10
CA ALA A 112 1.81 22.48 -0.03
C ALA A 112 1.08 21.68 1.06
N VAL A 113 0.43 20.58 0.68
CA VAL A 113 -0.33 19.70 1.56
C VAL A 113 0.02 18.24 1.27
N VAL A 114 0.25 17.47 2.33
CA VAL A 114 0.61 16.05 2.23
C VAL A 114 0.11 15.27 3.44
N ASP A 115 -0.19 13.98 3.26
CA ASP A 115 -0.40 13.05 4.38
C ASP A 115 0.85 13.01 5.28
N PRO A 116 0.73 13.19 6.60
CA PRO A 116 1.88 13.25 7.51
C PRO A 116 2.78 12.01 7.52
N ARG A 117 2.27 10.87 7.06
CA ARG A 117 3.03 9.61 6.94
C ARG A 117 3.95 9.59 5.71
N ALA A 118 3.55 10.29 4.64
CA ALA A 118 4.24 10.22 3.36
C ALA A 118 5.73 10.65 3.41
N PRO A 119 6.10 11.76 4.10
CA PRO A 119 7.50 12.15 4.24
C PRO A 119 8.35 11.17 5.08
N ILE A 120 7.69 10.27 5.85
CA ILE A 120 8.36 9.21 6.61
C ILE A 120 8.47 7.94 5.74
N HIS A 121 7.46 7.68 4.90
CA HIS A 121 7.47 6.57 3.95
C HIS A 121 8.53 6.74 2.87
N PHE A 122 8.69 7.96 2.38
CA PHE A 122 9.68 8.31 1.38
C PHE A 122 10.43 9.58 1.79
N GLU A 123 11.68 9.65 1.42
CA GLU A 123 12.46 10.89 1.47
C GLU A 123 12.73 11.41 0.04
N PRO A 124 12.95 12.71 -0.13
CA PRO A 124 13.32 13.28 -1.41
C PRO A 124 14.52 12.58 -2.04
N ALA A 125 14.66 12.67 -3.36
CA ALA A 125 15.83 12.19 -4.08
C ALA A 125 17.11 12.75 -3.44
N GLY A 126 18.15 11.94 -3.33
CA GLY A 126 19.40 12.36 -2.70
C GLY A 126 19.97 13.60 -3.35
N ILE A 127 20.56 14.50 -2.55
CA ILE A 127 21.30 15.65 -3.06
C ILE A 127 22.73 15.16 -3.29
N ILE A 128 23.18 15.10 -4.56
CA ILE A 128 24.59 14.96 -4.88
C ILE A 128 25.08 16.31 -5.37
N GLU A 129 26.00 16.89 -4.62
CA GLU A 129 26.70 18.14 -4.99
C GLU A 129 27.75 17.92 -6.09
N SER A 130 27.62 16.92 -6.93
CA SER A 130 28.57 16.63 -8.00
C SER A 130 28.02 17.05 -9.36
N PRO A 131 28.74 17.88 -10.11
CA PRO A 131 28.32 18.26 -11.47
C PRO A 131 28.29 17.09 -12.45
N ALA A 132 28.82 15.91 -12.08
CA ALA A 132 28.83 14.72 -12.91
C ALA A 132 27.52 13.89 -12.85
N THR A 133 26.64 14.18 -11.88
CA THR A 133 25.35 13.49 -11.74
C THR A 133 24.23 14.51 -11.44
N PRO A 134 23.76 15.25 -12.46
CA PRO A 134 22.79 16.33 -12.27
C PRO A 134 21.39 15.87 -11.83
N SER A 135 21.15 14.58 -11.76
CA SER A 135 19.85 13.96 -11.55
C SER A 135 19.45 13.75 -10.08
N MET A 136 20.36 13.87 -9.12
CA MET A 136 20.03 13.84 -7.69
C MET A 136 19.82 15.26 -7.16
N ASN A 137 18.60 15.74 -7.22
CA ASN A 137 18.30 17.16 -7.05
C ASN A 137 17.44 17.50 -5.83
N GLY A 138 17.19 16.56 -4.94
CA GLY A 138 16.36 16.75 -3.76
C GLY A 138 14.86 16.86 -4.07
N ASN A 139 14.41 16.38 -5.23
CA ASN A 139 13.01 16.45 -5.59
C ASN A 139 12.15 15.47 -4.79
N TRP A 140 10.95 15.91 -4.45
CA TRP A 140 9.84 15.06 -4.05
C TRP A 140 9.08 14.64 -5.30
N ASP A 141 9.41 13.47 -5.86
CA ASP A 141 8.77 13.00 -7.08
C ASP A 141 8.64 11.48 -7.14
N GLY A 142 7.70 10.98 -7.94
CA GLY A 142 7.40 9.58 -8.15
C GLY A 142 7.49 9.18 -9.61
N THR A 143 7.95 7.94 -9.85
CA THR A 143 7.97 7.35 -11.18
C THR A 143 6.60 6.80 -11.57
N ASP A 144 6.23 6.96 -12.84
CA ASP A 144 5.00 6.37 -13.35
C ASP A 144 5.09 4.83 -13.37
N PRO A 145 4.03 4.14 -12.93
CA PRO A 145 4.04 2.67 -12.92
C PRO A 145 4.23 2.10 -14.32
N GLY A 146 5.12 1.12 -14.44
CA GLY A 146 5.35 0.42 -15.70
C GLY A 146 6.57 0.88 -16.50
N HIS A 147 7.27 1.94 -16.05
CA HIS A 147 8.56 2.32 -16.64
C HIS A 147 9.72 1.53 -16.03
N VAL A 148 10.71 1.21 -16.83
CA VAL A 148 11.84 0.34 -16.47
C VAL A 148 13.17 1.00 -16.66
N ALA A 149 14.02 0.86 -15.66
CA ALA A 149 15.43 1.19 -15.75
C ALA A 149 16.26 -0.08 -15.98
N SER A 150 17.22 -0.04 -16.88
CA SER A 150 18.12 -1.15 -17.19
C SER A 150 19.31 -1.28 -16.24
N GLY A 151 19.30 -0.61 -15.08
CA GLY A 151 20.36 -0.69 -14.06
C GLY A 151 20.44 0.56 -13.17
N VAL A 152 21.31 0.50 -12.18
CA VAL A 152 21.58 1.65 -11.29
C VAL A 152 22.17 2.81 -12.09
N GLY A 153 21.55 3.98 -12.04
CA GLY A 153 21.99 5.17 -12.78
C GLY A 153 21.69 5.16 -14.28
N ALA A 154 20.97 4.13 -14.77
CA ALA A 154 20.54 4.10 -16.16
C ALA A 154 19.30 4.97 -16.38
N ALA A 155 19.18 5.50 -17.61
CA ALA A 155 17.95 6.12 -18.05
C ALA A 155 16.84 5.08 -18.14
N MET A 156 15.64 5.46 -17.74
CA MET A 156 14.43 4.67 -17.93
C MET A 156 14.00 4.74 -19.41
N ASP A 157 13.09 3.89 -19.81
CA ASP A 157 12.54 3.84 -21.17
C ASP A 157 11.84 5.14 -21.62
N ASN A 158 11.47 6.01 -20.65
CA ASN A 158 10.92 7.36 -20.87
C ASN A 158 11.97 8.48 -20.81
N GLY A 159 13.25 8.16 -20.66
CA GLY A 159 14.35 9.12 -20.60
C GLY A 159 14.62 9.74 -19.23
N GLN A 160 13.83 9.41 -18.21
CA GLN A 160 14.08 9.84 -16.81
C GLN A 160 15.15 8.96 -16.16
N PHE A 161 15.80 9.48 -15.12
CA PHE A 161 16.75 8.69 -14.32
C PHE A 161 16.08 8.23 -13.02
N VAL A 162 16.38 6.99 -12.62
CA VAL A 162 15.87 6.42 -11.35
C VAL A 162 16.25 7.29 -10.14
N SER A 163 17.39 7.93 -10.19
CA SER A 163 17.88 8.83 -9.15
C SER A 163 17.10 10.13 -8.99
N ASP A 164 16.21 10.46 -9.93
CA ASP A 164 15.37 11.68 -9.85
C ASP A 164 14.18 11.53 -8.91
N PHE A 165 13.87 10.30 -8.51
CA PHE A 165 12.68 9.99 -7.72
C PHE A 165 12.97 9.84 -6.23
N SER A 166 11.97 10.18 -5.42
CA SER A 166 11.99 9.98 -3.98
C SER A 166 12.22 8.51 -3.66
N LYS A 167 13.08 8.25 -2.70
CA LYS A 167 13.46 6.91 -2.25
C LYS A 167 12.79 6.56 -0.93
N ILE A 168 12.78 5.27 -0.59
CA ILE A 168 12.24 4.81 0.68
C ILE A 168 12.85 5.56 1.87
N GLY A 169 12.02 5.88 2.85
CA GLY A 169 12.41 6.65 4.02
C GLY A 169 13.28 5.85 5.01
N PRO A 170 14.16 6.55 5.75
CA PRO A 170 15.11 5.93 6.69
C PRO A 170 14.44 5.06 7.76
N TRP A 171 13.23 5.41 8.19
CA TRP A 171 12.46 4.64 9.15
C TRP A 171 12.33 3.15 8.79
N TYR A 172 12.36 2.82 7.49
CA TYR A 172 12.24 1.45 6.99
C TYR A 172 13.56 0.70 6.90
N TYR A 173 14.71 1.37 6.76
CA TYR A 173 15.99 0.73 6.47
C TYR A 173 17.11 1.00 7.49
N GLU A 174 16.95 1.96 8.40
CA GLU A 174 18.06 2.29 9.33
C GLU A 174 18.29 1.20 10.38
N THR A 175 17.27 0.42 10.73
CA THR A 175 17.35 -0.58 11.77
C THR A 175 17.40 -1.99 11.19
N ILE A 176 18.48 -2.73 11.47
CA ILE A 176 18.70 -4.08 10.98
C ILE A 176 17.72 -5.09 11.61
N ASP A 177 17.35 -4.87 12.86
CA ASP A 177 16.47 -5.73 13.68
C ASP A 177 15.04 -5.20 13.77
N ARG A 178 14.62 -4.38 12.80
CA ARG A 178 13.26 -3.86 12.75
C ARG A 178 12.23 -4.98 12.80
N LYS A 179 11.26 -4.85 13.67
CA LYS A 179 10.14 -5.79 13.76
C LYS A 179 9.31 -5.75 12.49
N TYR A 180 9.15 -6.89 11.84
CA TYR A 180 8.29 -7.04 10.67
C TYR A 180 6.87 -7.36 11.10
N PRO A 181 5.86 -6.55 10.73
CA PRO A 181 4.49 -6.80 11.13
C PRO A 181 3.89 -7.98 10.34
N LEU A 182 3.30 -8.92 11.07
CA LEU A 182 2.46 -9.99 10.51
C LEU A 182 0.99 -9.55 10.44
N PHE A 183 0.57 -8.73 11.41
CA PHE A 183 -0.77 -8.17 11.48
C PHE A 183 -0.80 -6.99 12.46
N LYS A 184 -1.23 -5.83 12.00
CA LYS A 184 -1.32 -4.60 12.81
C LYS A 184 -2.73 -4.35 13.33
N TYR A 185 -2.82 -3.59 14.42
CA TYR A 185 -4.11 -3.14 14.93
C TYR A 185 -4.81 -2.19 13.97
N SER A 186 -4.06 -1.31 13.29
CA SER A 186 -4.60 -0.44 12.24
C SER A 186 -5.29 -1.23 11.12
N GLU A 187 -4.70 -2.35 10.68
CA GLU A 187 -5.32 -3.23 9.69
C GLU A 187 -6.63 -3.82 10.19
N LEU A 188 -6.65 -4.30 11.45
CA LEU A 188 -7.88 -4.83 12.04
C LEU A 188 -8.99 -3.79 12.06
N CYS A 189 -8.69 -2.55 12.45
CA CYS A 189 -9.66 -1.47 12.50
C CYS A 189 -10.27 -1.23 11.10
N PHE A 190 -9.44 -1.16 10.06
CA PHE A 190 -9.95 -1.03 8.69
C PHE A 190 -10.75 -2.25 8.24
N LEU A 191 -10.37 -3.47 8.60
CA LEU A 191 -11.15 -4.68 8.29
C LEU A 191 -12.51 -4.67 8.99
N LYS A 192 -12.60 -4.20 10.23
CA LYS A 192 -13.87 -4.01 10.92
C LYS A 192 -14.74 -2.97 10.23
N ALA A 193 -14.15 -1.83 9.85
CA ALA A 193 -14.86 -0.80 9.10
C ALA A 193 -15.41 -1.34 7.77
N ILE A 194 -14.61 -2.11 7.01
CA ILE A 194 -15.05 -2.79 5.79
C ILE A 194 -16.19 -3.76 6.07
N ALA A 195 -16.03 -4.62 7.08
CA ALA A 195 -17.04 -5.62 7.44
C ALA A 195 -18.38 -4.97 7.83
N ILE A 196 -18.37 -3.82 8.51
CA ILE A 196 -19.56 -3.05 8.82
C ILE A 196 -20.18 -2.47 7.54
N GLN A 197 -19.39 -1.87 6.65
CA GLN A 197 -19.86 -1.33 5.37
C GLN A 197 -20.50 -2.41 4.46
N LEU A 198 -19.97 -3.63 4.51
CA LEU A 198 -20.50 -4.78 3.78
C LEU A 198 -21.69 -5.45 4.48
N GLY A 199 -22.12 -4.99 5.66
CA GLY A 199 -23.21 -5.61 6.42
C GLY A 199 -22.89 -7.00 6.99
N LEU A 200 -21.59 -7.35 7.09
CA LEU A 200 -21.13 -8.62 7.67
C LEU A 200 -21.23 -8.61 9.20
N THR A 201 -21.13 -7.43 9.80
CA THR A 201 -21.26 -7.21 11.24
C THR A 201 -21.90 -5.86 11.52
N SER A 202 -22.39 -5.68 12.74
CA SER A 202 -22.89 -4.39 13.24
C SER A 202 -21.75 -3.60 13.88
N GLY A 203 -21.90 -2.27 13.97
CA GLY A 203 -20.97 -1.37 14.59
C GLY A 203 -20.97 0.02 13.95
N ASP A 204 -20.02 0.85 14.36
CA ASP A 204 -19.78 2.16 13.75
C ASP A 204 -18.49 2.13 12.91
N ALA A 205 -18.66 2.15 11.60
CA ALA A 205 -17.54 2.10 10.66
C ALA A 205 -16.66 3.35 10.74
N LYS A 206 -17.21 4.51 11.13
CA LYS A 206 -16.43 5.74 11.35
C LYS A 206 -15.46 5.58 12.51
N THR A 207 -15.93 5.09 13.64
CA THR A 207 -15.08 4.85 14.82
C THR A 207 -13.93 3.90 14.47
N GLU A 208 -14.19 2.82 13.75
CA GLU A 208 -13.15 1.86 13.35
C GLU A 208 -12.18 2.48 12.33
N TYR A 209 -12.68 3.24 11.37
CA TYR A 209 -11.86 3.97 10.40
C TYR A 209 -10.89 4.94 11.09
N GLU A 210 -11.41 5.79 11.97
CA GLU A 210 -10.62 6.77 12.72
C GLU A 210 -9.59 6.09 13.62
N ALA A 211 -9.95 4.99 14.29
CA ALA A 211 -9.02 4.20 15.10
C ALA A 211 -7.87 3.62 14.24
N GLY A 212 -8.17 3.14 13.04
CA GLY A 212 -7.16 2.65 12.10
C GLY A 212 -6.18 3.73 11.64
N VAL A 213 -6.68 4.93 11.32
CA VAL A 213 -5.85 6.09 10.95
C VAL A 213 -4.97 6.52 12.12
N ARG A 214 -5.54 6.64 13.35
CA ARG A 214 -4.79 7.00 14.56
C ARG A 214 -3.67 6.01 14.83
N SER A 215 -3.97 4.72 14.87
CA SER A 215 -2.98 3.68 15.11
C SER A 215 -1.82 3.77 14.10
N SER A 216 -2.13 3.88 12.81
CA SER A 216 -1.13 3.99 11.75
C SER A 216 -0.25 5.25 11.87
N MET A 217 -0.83 6.40 12.21
CA MET A 217 -0.09 7.65 12.35
C MET A 217 0.74 7.70 13.62
N THR A 218 0.19 7.19 14.73
CA THR A 218 0.90 7.12 16.03
C THR A 218 2.14 6.22 15.95
N GLU A 219 2.06 5.09 15.21
CA GLU A 219 3.20 4.22 14.96
C GLU A 219 4.38 4.98 14.34
N LEU A 220 4.11 5.93 13.47
CA LEU A 220 5.11 6.77 12.79
C LEU A 220 5.47 8.05 13.58
N GLY A 221 4.96 8.21 14.80
CA GLY A 221 5.26 9.33 15.67
C GLY A 221 4.54 10.63 15.30
N VAL A 222 3.48 10.58 14.49
CA VAL A 222 2.69 11.77 14.15
C VAL A 222 1.97 12.29 15.41
N PRO A 223 2.12 13.58 15.79
CA PRO A 223 1.48 14.14 16.95
C PRO A 223 -0.05 14.09 16.88
N GLU A 224 -0.71 13.86 18.03
CA GLU A 224 -2.17 13.72 18.11
C GLU A 224 -2.91 14.93 17.52
N SER A 225 -2.43 16.14 17.75
CA SER A 225 -3.04 17.35 17.19
C SER A 225 -3.05 17.36 15.65
N LYS A 226 -2.04 16.77 15.01
CA LYS A 226 -2.01 16.62 13.55
C LYS A 226 -2.96 15.52 13.09
N ILE A 227 -3.10 14.44 13.85
CA ILE A 227 -4.05 13.37 13.57
C ILE A 227 -5.49 13.89 13.62
N GLU A 228 -5.85 14.66 14.66
CA GLU A 228 -7.17 15.28 14.76
C GLU A 228 -7.46 16.22 13.60
N ASN A 229 -6.53 17.10 13.26
CA ASN A 229 -6.67 18.01 12.13
C ASN A 229 -6.82 17.24 10.80
N TYR A 230 -6.08 16.15 10.63
CA TYR A 230 -6.17 15.28 9.47
C TYR A 230 -7.57 14.67 9.34
N LEU A 231 -8.08 14.05 10.40
CA LEU A 231 -9.39 13.40 10.42
C LEU A 231 -10.56 14.38 10.24
N ALA A 232 -10.36 15.64 10.57
CA ALA A 232 -11.35 16.71 10.37
C ALA A 232 -11.30 17.33 8.96
N SER A 233 -10.27 17.02 8.17
CA SER A 233 -9.98 17.72 6.91
C SER A 233 -10.84 17.22 5.76
N THR A 234 -11.37 18.16 4.98
CA THR A 234 -12.05 17.94 3.69
C THR A 234 -11.12 18.20 2.48
N SER A 235 -9.82 18.38 2.71
CA SER A 235 -8.83 18.50 1.64
C SER A 235 -8.65 17.16 0.93
N PRO A 236 -8.90 17.07 -0.40
CA PRO A 236 -8.84 15.80 -1.12
C PRO A 236 -7.44 15.50 -1.63
N ASN A 237 -7.15 14.22 -1.88
CA ASN A 237 -6.03 13.82 -2.72
C ASN A 237 -6.33 14.07 -4.21
N TYR A 238 -5.38 13.70 -5.07
CA TYR A 238 -5.52 13.83 -6.53
C TYR A 238 -6.77 13.15 -7.09
N TYR A 239 -7.21 12.05 -6.47
CA TYR A 239 -8.36 11.26 -6.91
C TYR A 239 -9.70 11.73 -6.35
N GLY A 240 -9.71 12.71 -5.44
CA GLY A 240 -10.91 13.27 -4.83
C GLY A 240 -11.25 12.70 -3.44
N THR A 241 -10.46 11.79 -2.91
CA THR A 241 -10.70 11.20 -1.58
C THR A 241 -10.23 12.13 -0.47
N THR A 242 -11.09 12.40 0.52
CA THR A 242 -10.79 13.20 1.71
C THR A 242 -10.60 12.33 2.96
N ALA A 243 -9.94 12.87 3.99
CA ALA A 243 -9.71 12.15 5.24
C ALA A 243 -10.95 12.14 6.17
N LYS A 244 -11.76 13.19 6.15
CA LYS A 244 -12.96 13.30 6.97
C LYS A 244 -14.00 12.25 6.56
N TYR A 245 -14.35 11.34 7.47
CA TYR A 245 -15.22 10.20 7.15
C TYR A 245 -16.58 10.61 6.62
N ASP A 246 -17.23 11.59 7.25
CA ASP A 246 -18.58 12.04 6.91
C ASP A 246 -18.66 12.95 5.67
N ASP A 247 -17.52 13.35 5.11
CA ASP A 247 -17.47 14.10 3.87
C ASP A 247 -17.56 13.14 2.68
N VAL A 248 -18.73 13.01 2.10
CA VAL A 248 -19.00 12.15 0.93
C VAL A 248 -19.22 12.98 -0.35
N THR A 249 -18.69 14.20 -0.38
CA THR A 249 -18.80 15.10 -1.54
C THR A 249 -17.73 14.76 -2.58
N GLY A 250 -18.08 14.90 -3.85
CA GLY A 250 -17.14 14.65 -4.96
C GLY A 250 -17.08 13.19 -5.42
N THR A 251 -16.04 12.88 -6.20
CA THR A 251 -15.79 11.55 -6.75
C THR A 251 -14.81 10.77 -5.87
N ASN A 252 -14.89 9.43 -5.90
CA ASN A 252 -13.99 8.55 -5.14
C ASN A 252 -13.91 8.89 -3.63
N ASN A 253 -15.04 9.31 -3.05
CA ASN A 253 -15.09 9.82 -1.68
C ASN A 253 -16.16 9.14 -0.81
N THR A 254 -16.59 7.92 -1.18
CA THR A 254 -17.47 7.09 -0.36
C THR A 254 -16.73 6.58 0.89
N PRO A 255 -17.44 6.11 1.92
CA PRO A 255 -16.80 5.47 3.07
C PRO A 255 -15.80 4.37 2.68
N MET A 256 -16.13 3.52 1.70
CA MET A 256 -15.22 2.48 1.22
C MET A 256 -13.96 3.05 0.53
N ASP A 257 -14.08 4.15 -0.24
CA ASP A 257 -12.92 4.82 -0.83
C ASP A 257 -11.95 5.29 0.25
N LYS A 258 -12.48 5.89 1.31
CA LYS A 258 -11.69 6.37 2.44
C LYS A 258 -11.01 5.23 3.21
N ILE A 259 -11.78 4.22 3.58
CA ILE A 259 -11.26 3.08 4.35
C ILE A 259 -10.13 2.39 3.58
N LEU A 260 -10.33 2.10 2.29
CA LEU A 260 -9.33 1.39 1.49
C LEU A 260 -8.14 2.27 1.11
N THR A 261 -8.33 3.59 0.93
CA THR A 261 -7.22 4.54 0.79
C THR A 261 -6.36 4.56 2.04
N GLN A 262 -6.96 4.69 3.21
CA GLN A 262 -6.23 4.75 4.47
C GLN A 262 -5.56 3.41 4.82
N LYS A 263 -6.23 2.28 4.55
CA LYS A 263 -5.66 0.95 4.71
C LYS A 263 -4.44 0.77 3.81
N TYR A 264 -4.51 1.21 2.54
CA TYR A 264 -3.40 1.14 1.59
C TYR A 264 -2.19 1.95 2.09
N ILE A 265 -2.40 3.18 2.57
CA ILE A 265 -1.33 4.03 3.11
C ILE A 265 -0.73 3.41 4.38
N ALA A 266 -1.57 2.89 5.28
CA ALA A 266 -1.13 2.29 6.56
C ALA A 266 -0.33 0.98 6.39
N GLN A 267 -0.57 0.26 5.30
CA GLN A 267 0.12 -1.01 4.99
C GLN A 267 1.35 -0.83 4.10
N PHE A 268 1.84 0.40 3.96
CA PHE A 268 3.02 0.70 3.15
C PHE A 268 4.20 -0.21 3.51
N GLN A 269 4.81 -0.83 2.48
CA GLN A 269 5.98 -1.74 2.54
C GLN A 269 5.81 -3.04 3.35
N GLU A 270 4.70 -3.24 4.05
CA GLU A 270 4.61 -4.33 5.03
C GLU A 270 3.59 -5.41 4.66
N CYS A 271 2.56 -5.05 3.89
CA CYS A 271 1.47 -5.97 3.55
C CYS A 271 1.06 -5.85 2.08
N SER A 272 2.03 -5.76 1.16
CA SER A 272 1.78 -5.51 -0.26
C SER A 272 0.87 -6.54 -0.94
N PHE A 273 0.92 -7.81 -0.53
CA PHE A 273 0.00 -8.83 -1.05
C PHE A 273 -1.44 -8.61 -0.60
N GLU A 274 -1.66 -8.13 0.63
CA GLU A 274 -3.02 -7.83 1.11
C GLU A 274 -3.58 -6.59 0.44
N THR A 275 -2.77 -5.52 0.27
CA THR A 275 -3.22 -4.32 -0.45
C THR A 275 -3.52 -4.60 -1.92
N TRP A 276 -2.73 -5.48 -2.55
CA TRP A 276 -2.99 -5.95 -3.91
C TRP A 276 -4.27 -6.80 -3.99
N ALA A 277 -4.53 -7.65 -2.99
CA ALA A 277 -5.75 -8.42 -2.93
C ALA A 277 -6.99 -7.53 -2.71
N ASP A 278 -6.89 -6.53 -1.82
CA ASP A 278 -7.97 -5.56 -1.61
C ASP A 278 -8.27 -4.76 -2.89
N HIS A 279 -7.23 -4.29 -3.57
CA HIS A 279 -7.42 -3.56 -4.82
C HIS A 279 -8.11 -4.40 -5.89
N ARG A 280 -7.79 -5.69 -6.00
CA ARG A 280 -8.47 -6.61 -6.92
C ARG A 280 -9.93 -6.82 -6.55
N GLN A 281 -10.23 -7.00 -5.26
CA GLN A 281 -11.58 -7.26 -4.78
C GLN A 281 -12.49 -6.04 -4.88
N PHE A 282 -11.99 -4.86 -4.47
CA PHE A 282 -12.82 -3.67 -4.31
C PHE A 282 -12.60 -2.61 -5.38
N HIS A 283 -11.61 -2.78 -6.26
CA HIS A 283 -11.12 -1.79 -7.21
C HIS A 283 -10.79 -0.43 -6.53
N LYS A 284 -10.34 -0.49 -5.28
CA LYS A 284 -10.01 0.65 -4.42
C LYS A 284 -8.72 0.41 -3.64
N PRO A 285 -7.97 1.48 -3.29
CA PRO A 285 -8.24 2.88 -3.67
C PRO A 285 -8.12 3.08 -5.18
N THR A 286 -8.66 4.19 -5.68
CA THR A 286 -8.37 4.62 -7.05
C THR A 286 -6.88 4.88 -7.18
N LEU A 287 -6.22 4.20 -8.12
CA LEU A 287 -4.79 4.32 -8.39
C LEU A 287 -4.56 4.70 -9.85
N MET A 288 -3.38 5.26 -10.13
CA MET A 288 -2.91 5.41 -11.49
C MET A 288 -2.64 4.02 -12.07
N PRO A 289 -3.27 3.66 -13.21
CA PRO A 289 -2.99 2.39 -13.86
C PRO A 289 -1.57 2.36 -14.46
N PHE A 290 -1.10 1.18 -14.82
CA PHE A 290 0.16 1.04 -15.54
C PHE A 290 0.10 1.81 -16.87
N ALA A 291 1.01 2.76 -17.06
CA ALA A 291 1.23 3.40 -18.33
C ALA A 291 1.99 2.42 -19.23
N ASN A 292 1.35 1.94 -20.26
CA ASN A 292 1.93 1.22 -21.39
C ASN A 292 3.06 0.24 -21.01
N VAL A 293 2.68 -0.96 -20.62
CA VAL A 293 3.64 -2.03 -20.28
C VAL A 293 4.27 -2.55 -21.56
N SER A 294 5.51 -2.13 -21.85
CA SER A 294 6.23 -2.69 -22.99
C SER A 294 6.47 -4.19 -22.77
N SER A 295 6.35 -4.98 -23.81
CA SER A 295 6.51 -6.44 -23.77
C SER A 295 7.84 -6.92 -23.19
N SER A 296 8.89 -6.10 -23.26
CA SER A 296 10.23 -6.41 -22.77
C SER A 296 10.34 -6.39 -21.24
N VAL A 297 9.42 -5.68 -20.55
CA VAL A 297 9.51 -5.44 -19.12
C VAL A 297 8.92 -6.58 -18.30
N PHE A 298 7.75 -7.06 -18.70
CA PHE A 298 7.00 -8.04 -17.94
C PHE A 298 6.98 -9.41 -18.60
N ASN A 299 7.71 -9.59 -19.71
CA ASN A 299 7.68 -10.82 -20.50
C ASN A 299 6.23 -11.30 -20.73
N MET A 300 5.35 -10.34 -21.08
CA MET A 300 3.93 -10.58 -21.26
C MET A 300 3.71 -11.52 -22.44
N ASN A 301 2.74 -12.41 -22.31
CA ASN A 301 2.35 -13.22 -23.47
C ASN A 301 1.69 -12.35 -24.56
N PRO A 302 1.69 -12.80 -25.84
CA PRO A 302 1.18 -11.99 -26.95
C PRO A 302 -0.28 -11.55 -26.79
N SER A 303 -1.13 -12.32 -26.10
CA SER A 303 -2.53 -11.96 -25.89
C SER A 303 -2.67 -10.80 -24.88
N ASP A 304 -1.85 -10.76 -23.85
CA ASP A 304 -1.85 -9.65 -22.90
C ASP A 304 -1.24 -8.39 -23.50
N GLN A 305 -0.25 -8.54 -24.40
CA GLN A 305 0.31 -7.42 -25.16
C GLN A 305 -0.74 -6.80 -26.11
N ALA A 306 -1.52 -7.64 -26.80
CA ALA A 306 -2.56 -7.20 -27.71
C ALA A 306 -3.76 -6.55 -26.97
N ASN A 307 -4.05 -7.04 -25.75
CA ASN A 307 -5.15 -6.56 -24.92
C ASN A 307 -4.69 -5.52 -23.89
N ASN A 308 -3.46 -5.02 -24.01
CA ASN A 308 -2.93 -3.99 -23.11
C ASN A 308 -3.71 -2.69 -23.30
N THR A 309 -4.94 -2.69 -22.77
CA THR A 309 -5.70 -1.47 -22.67
C THR A 309 -4.99 -0.56 -21.68
N PRO A 310 -4.75 0.71 -22.02
CA PRO A 310 -4.35 1.71 -21.02
C PRO A 310 -5.34 1.63 -19.87
N ASN A 311 -4.88 1.41 -18.64
CA ASN A 311 -5.66 1.22 -17.40
C ASN A 311 -5.81 -0.22 -16.91
N ALA A 312 -5.07 -1.19 -17.43
CA ALA A 312 -5.07 -2.55 -16.89
C ALA A 312 -4.23 -2.64 -15.59
N TYR A 313 -4.76 -3.37 -14.63
CA TYR A 313 -4.02 -3.76 -13.42
C TYR A 313 -3.66 -5.24 -13.50
N ILE A 314 -2.50 -5.61 -12.95
CA ILE A 314 -2.11 -7.01 -12.83
C ILE A 314 -3.01 -7.69 -11.79
N LYS A 315 -3.84 -8.64 -12.23
CA LYS A 315 -4.76 -9.37 -11.35
C LYS A 315 -4.17 -10.69 -10.84
N ARG A 316 -3.25 -11.29 -11.58
CA ARG A 316 -2.56 -12.53 -11.20
C ARG A 316 -1.18 -12.64 -11.84
N ILE A 317 -0.39 -13.57 -11.35
CA ILE A 317 0.89 -13.96 -11.96
C ILE A 317 0.64 -15.12 -12.95
N TYR A 318 1.41 -15.18 -14.03
CA TYR A 318 1.36 -16.31 -14.97
C TYR A 318 1.71 -17.63 -14.29
N TYR A 319 1.17 -18.72 -14.80
CA TYR A 319 1.79 -20.02 -14.55
C TYR A 319 3.21 -20.04 -15.12
N PRO A 320 4.18 -20.63 -14.39
CA PRO A 320 5.54 -20.73 -14.89
C PRO A 320 5.61 -21.50 -16.21
N SER A 321 6.53 -21.14 -17.10
CA SER A 321 6.71 -21.83 -18.38
C SER A 321 7.09 -23.30 -18.21
N SER A 322 7.76 -23.66 -17.10
CA SER A 322 8.05 -25.05 -16.74
C SER A 322 6.80 -25.92 -16.60
N GLU A 323 5.68 -25.37 -16.10
CA GLU A 323 4.42 -26.10 -15.96
C GLU A 323 3.87 -26.56 -17.33
N TYR A 324 4.06 -25.77 -18.37
CA TYR A 324 3.66 -26.14 -19.74
C TYR A 324 4.50 -27.29 -20.30
N THR A 325 5.70 -27.50 -19.76
CA THR A 325 6.59 -28.60 -20.21
C THR A 325 6.35 -29.88 -19.42
N VAL A 326 6.13 -29.78 -18.12
CA VAL A 326 6.07 -30.97 -17.24
C VAL A 326 4.67 -31.34 -16.78
N ASN A 327 3.69 -30.42 -16.93
CA ASN A 327 2.33 -30.56 -16.38
C ASN A 327 1.26 -29.95 -17.31
N GLU A 328 1.50 -29.97 -18.62
CA GLU A 328 0.71 -29.27 -19.63
C GLU A 328 -0.80 -29.53 -19.54
N ALA A 329 -1.21 -30.80 -19.35
CA ALA A 329 -2.61 -31.18 -19.29
C ALA A 329 -3.37 -30.48 -18.15
N ASN A 330 -2.77 -30.40 -16.96
CA ASN A 330 -3.38 -29.73 -15.80
C ASN A 330 -3.37 -28.20 -15.96
N VAL A 331 -2.33 -27.64 -16.57
CA VAL A 331 -2.30 -26.19 -16.86
C VAL A 331 -3.40 -25.82 -17.83
N LYS A 332 -3.58 -26.57 -18.92
CA LYS A 332 -4.66 -26.33 -19.89
C LYS A 332 -6.06 -26.48 -19.29
N GLU A 333 -6.24 -27.43 -18.38
CA GLU A 333 -7.50 -27.59 -17.65
C GLU A 333 -7.73 -26.39 -16.69
N ALA A 334 -6.66 -25.88 -16.05
CA ALA A 334 -6.74 -24.68 -15.22
C ALA A 334 -7.06 -23.42 -16.07
N GLU A 335 -6.45 -23.26 -17.23
CA GLU A 335 -6.78 -22.19 -18.18
C GLU A 335 -8.24 -22.24 -18.60
N LYS A 336 -8.76 -23.42 -18.91
CA LYS A 336 -10.17 -23.62 -19.26
C LYS A 336 -11.11 -23.18 -18.11
N ARG A 337 -10.77 -23.53 -16.85
CA ARG A 337 -11.56 -23.12 -15.68
C ARG A 337 -11.51 -21.61 -15.45
N MET A 338 -10.43 -20.94 -15.85
CA MET A 338 -10.32 -19.47 -15.80
C MET A 338 -11.04 -18.76 -16.94
N GLY A 339 -11.63 -19.50 -17.87
CA GLY A 339 -12.36 -18.93 -19.02
C GLY A 339 -11.48 -18.51 -20.19
N GLY A 340 -10.19 -18.91 -20.24
CA GLY A 340 -9.31 -18.54 -21.33
C GLY A 340 -7.84 -18.83 -21.09
N SER A 341 -6.98 -18.17 -21.86
CA SER A 341 -5.52 -18.29 -21.78
C SER A 341 -4.95 -17.81 -20.44
N ASN A 342 -3.69 -18.18 -20.17
CA ASN A 342 -2.93 -17.73 -19.00
C ASN A 342 -2.63 -16.21 -19.10
N SER A 343 -3.58 -15.38 -18.73
CA SER A 343 -3.49 -13.91 -18.74
C SER A 343 -3.29 -13.33 -17.35
N ILE A 344 -2.50 -12.26 -17.25
CA ILE A 344 -2.37 -11.46 -16.02
C ILE A 344 -3.65 -10.71 -15.65
N GLN A 345 -4.61 -10.60 -16.58
CA GLN A 345 -5.88 -9.90 -16.38
C GLN A 345 -7.03 -10.82 -15.96
N ASN A 346 -6.82 -12.14 -15.94
CA ASN A 346 -7.84 -13.07 -15.48
C ASN A 346 -8.11 -12.89 -13.98
N ASN A 347 -9.38 -12.80 -13.63
CA ASN A 347 -9.81 -12.73 -12.24
C ASN A 347 -9.48 -14.04 -11.51
N LEU A 348 -9.20 -13.93 -10.23
CA LEU A 348 -9.19 -15.07 -9.32
C LEU A 348 -10.63 -15.39 -8.91
N TRP A 349 -10.87 -16.61 -8.41
CA TRP A 349 -12.22 -17.09 -8.05
C TRP A 349 -12.98 -16.20 -7.05
N TRP A 350 -12.29 -15.42 -6.26
CA TRP A 350 -12.85 -14.48 -5.28
C TRP A 350 -12.90 -13.02 -5.78
N ASP A 351 -12.30 -12.71 -6.90
CA ASP A 351 -12.31 -11.41 -7.58
C ASP A 351 -13.36 -11.46 -8.67
N VAL A 352 -14.62 -11.20 -8.31
CA VAL A 352 -15.80 -11.37 -9.18
C VAL A 352 -16.37 -10.05 -9.71
N ASN A 353 -15.72 -8.92 -9.41
CA ASN A 353 -16.11 -7.57 -9.82
C ASN A 353 -15.41 -7.09 -11.08
#